data_872214d3eaf540c63dc288e1325cee05
#
_entry.id   872214d3eaf540c63dc288e1325cee05
#
_cell.length_a   1.000
_cell.length_b   1.000
_cell.length_c   1.000
_cell.angle_alpha   90.00
_cell.angle_beta   90.00
_cell.angle_gamma   90.00
#
_symmetry.space_group_name_H-M   'P 1'
#
loop_
_entity.id
_entity.type
_entity.pdbx_description
1 polymer ?
#
loop_
_entity_poly.entity_id
_entity_poly.type
_entity_poly.pdbx_seq_one_letter_code
_entity_poly.pdbx_strand_id
1 'polypeptide(L)'
;MPVKHTSLLLAGALLVAGCSRKAVISVDRAETASYPRVTGSASSTRALFTHSLSAVSDSSHRFTAVRHKLEIVSNEGDLPKAWESVINFCGSIQCEIIASSITARTPESSPSGSIALRVAPQDFPKLIAQAEKQGNIVQHTTETEDKTSAVVDTEAKIKNLNTYRDSLRGMFGKPSVGVKDLVEIQEKLTDVQSELDSENAQRKILANETEKVAVELNFRVQRSGANRSAFTPIWDAFRESGANLAESLATLITVVVSVIPWLVIIVPGGWLLVRFWQKLRRKRNVSAPSPSA
;
A
#
# COMPACT_ATOMS: atom_id res chain seq x y z
N MET A 1 1.07 44.62 -7.12
CA MET A 1 2.15 44.35 -6.12
C MET A 1 3.26 43.65 -6.85
N PRO A 2 4.47 44.23 -6.96
CA PRO A 2 5.53 43.62 -7.78
C PRO A 2 6.42 42.72 -6.96
N VAL A 3 6.61 41.49 -7.45
CA VAL A 3 7.61 40.56 -6.93
C VAL A 3 8.91 40.74 -7.70
N LYS A 4 9.93 41.10 -6.96
CA LYS A 4 11.31 41.25 -7.41
C LYS A 4 11.92 39.89 -7.68
N HIS A 5 12.39 39.65 -8.89
CA HIS A 5 13.33 38.57 -9.20
C HIS A 5 14.71 39.16 -9.47
N THR A 6 15.57 39.02 -8.49
CA THR A 6 17.00 39.29 -8.62
C THR A 6 17.70 38.05 -9.23
N SER A 7 18.37 38.30 -10.32
CA SER A 7 19.34 37.43 -10.97
C SER A 7 20.45 36.97 -10.03
N LEU A 8 20.82 35.73 -10.09
CA LEU A 8 22.20 35.32 -9.78
C LEU A 8 22.61 34.20 -10.71
N LEU A 9 23.36 34.57 -11.73
CA LEU A 9 24.23 33.69 -12.51
C LEU A 9 25.43 33.35 -11.65
N LEU A 10 25.64 32.06 -11.38
CA LEU A 10 26.95 31.57 -10.96
C LEU A 10 27.17 30.18 -11.53
N ALA A 11 28.10 30.15 -12.44
CA ALA A 11 28.71 28.94 -12.98
C ALA A 11 29.45 28.18 -11.90
N GLY A 12 29.27 26.88 -11.85
CA GLY A 12 30.01 26.00 -10.95
C GLY A 12 30.00 24.58 -11.49
N ALA A 13 30.93 24.28 -12.38
CA ALA A 13 31.26 22.92 -12.74
C ALA A 13 31.91 22.23 -11.54
N LEU A 14 31.34 21.13 -11.07
CA LEU A 14 32.02 20.24 -10.13
C LEU A 14 31.77 18.79 -10.57
N LEU A 15 32.80 18.23 -11.14
CA LEU A 15 33.06 16.81 -11.30
C LEU A 15 33.04 16.13 -9.93
N VAL A 16 32.12 15.22 -9.72
CA VAL A 16 32.22 14.26 -8.62
C VAL A 16 32.22 12.86 -9.18
N ALA A 17 33.42 12.30 -9.22
CA ALA A 17 33.64 10.88 -9.40
C ALA A 17 33.14 10.16 -8.13
N GLY A 18 32.01 9.48 -8.22
CA GLY A 18 31.45 8.67 -7.15
C GLY A 18 31.94 7.23 -7.27
N CYS A 19 32.87 6.84 -6.42
CA CYS A 19 33.26 5.45 -6.19
C CYS A 19 32.07 4.66 -5.66
N SER A 20 31.60 3.70 -6.43
CA SER A 20 30.71 2.61 -5.99
C SER A 20 31.49 1.67 -5.08
N ARG A 21 31.33 1.76 -3.77
CA ARG A 21 31.76 0.72 -2.83
C ARG A 21 30.65 -0.31 -2.70
N LYS A 22 30.84 -1.45 -3.35
CA LYS A 22 30.14 -2.70 -3.00
C LYS A 22 30.58 -3.09 -1.59
N ALA A 23 29.68 -3.02 -0.63
CA ALA A 23 29.85 -3.65 0.66
C ALA A 23 29.69 -5.17 0.47
N VAL A 24 30.78 -5.88 0.51
CA VAL A 24 30.81 -7.34 0.66
C VAL A 24 30.58 -7.61 2.13
N ILE A 25 29.40 -8.15 2.45
CA ILE A 25 29.14 -8.72 3.78
C ILE A 25 29.88 -10.06 3.83
N SER A 26 31.03 -10.10 4.49
CA SER A 26 31.70 -11.32 4.88
C SER A 26 30.87 -11.98 5.98
N VAL A 27 30.24 -13.09 5.64
CA VAL A 27 29.68 -14.02 6.64
C VAL A 27 30.84 -14.63 7.39
N ASP A 28 31.00 -14.21 8.61
CA ASP A 28 31.97 -14.81 9.55
C ASP A 28 31.53 -16.25 9.86
N ARG A 29 32.42 -17.15 9.58
CA ARG A 29 32.28 -18.60 9.72
C ARG A 29 32.29 -18.89 11.20
N ALA A 30 31.13 -19.20 11.77
CA ALA A 30 31.05 -19.67 13.15
C ALA A 30 31.89 -20.91 13.37
N GLU A 31 32.71 -20.78 14.34
CA GLU A 31 33.64 -21.71 14.94
C GLU A 31 32.91 -23.01 15.35
N THR A 32 33.35 -24.13 14.80
CA THR A 32 32.90 -25.46 15.17
C THR A 32 33.33 -25.79 16.59
N ALA A 33 32.41 -25.67 17.53
CA ALA A 33 32.61 -26.23 18.88
C ALA A 33 32.62 -27.75 18.77
N SER A 34 33.80 -28.32 19.01
CA SER A 34 34.04 -29.74 19.12
C SER A 34 33.41 -30.30 20.41
N TYR A 35 32.39 -31.11 20.26
CA TYR A 35 31.84 -31.91 21.35
C TYR A 35 32.76 -33.13 21.60
N PRO A 36 33.09 -33.47 22.86
CA PRO A 36 33.84 -34.65 23.16
C PRO A 36 33.04 -35.92 22.89
N ARG A 37 33.60 -36.79 22.08
CA ARG A 37 33.09 -38.12 21.77
C ARG A 37 33.25 -39.02 23.01
N VAL A 38 32.13 -39.29 23.68
CA VAL A 38 32.11 -40.32 24.73
C VAL A 38 31.93 -41.68 24.03
N THR A 39 33.02 -42.45 24.01
CA THR A 39 33.01 -43.86 23.68
C THR A 39 32.52 -44.65 24.88
N GLY A 40 31.24 -45.00 24.92
CA GLY A 40 30.67 -45.92 25.90
C GLY A 40 30.26 -47.21 25.20
N SER A 41 30.89 -48.28 25.62
CA SER A 41 30.74 -49.66 25.15
C SER A 41 29.30 -50.18 25.30
N ALA A 42 28.91 -50.99 24.35
CA ALA A 42 27.63 -51.65 24.26
C ALA A 42 27.37 -52.63 25.43
N SER A 43 26.18 -52.57 25.97
CA SER A 43 25.53 -53.74 26.56
C SER A 43 24.04 -53.75 26.17
N SER A 44 23.77 -54.73 25.39
CA SER A 44 22.46 -55.17 24.91
C SER A 44 21.50 -55.43 26.05
N THR A 45 20.44 -54.61 26.20
CA THR A 45 19.21 -55.09 26.85
C THR A 45 18.05 -54.50 26.07
N ARG A 46 17.50 -55.39 25.23
CA ARG A 46 16.34 -55.14 24.36
C ARG A 46 15.08 -55.16 25.25
N ALA A 47 14.79 -54.08 25.91
CA ALA A 47 13.47 -53.85 26.53
C ALA A 47 12.55 -53.28 25.44
N LEU A 48 11.64 -54.08 25.00
CA LEU A 48 10.51 -53.69 24.17
C LEU A 48 9.59 -52.78 24.98
N PHE A 49 9.92 -51.49 25.04
CA PHE A 49 8.93 -50.47 25.34
C PHE A 49 8.22 -50.12 24.03
N THR A 50 7.15 -50.86 23.73
CA THR A 50 6.07 -50.37 22.88
C THR A 50 5.42 -49.22 23.62
N HIS A 51 6.04 -48.06 23.56
CA HIS A 51 5.29 -46.82 23.77
C HIS A 51 4.32 -46.72 22.58
N SER A 52 3.11 -47.22 22.76
CA SER A 52 1.99 -46.73 22.01
C SER A 52 1.89 -45.23 22.32
N LEU A 53 2.49 -44.43 21.45
CA LEU A 53 2.11 -43.04 21.27
C LEU A 53 0.65 -43.09 20.77
N SER A 54 -0.30 -43.33 21.73
CA SER A 54 -1.62 -42.83 21.57
C SER A 54 -1.40 -41.30 21.47
N ALA A 55 -1.32 -40.81 20.24
CA ALA A 55 -1.61 -39.43 19.95
C ALA A 55 -3.04 -39.23 20.47
N VAL A 56 -3.14 -38.82 21.73
CA VAL A 56 -4.34 -38.14 22.21
C VAL A 56 -4.43 -36.94 21.25
N SER A 57 -5.19 -37.16 20.20
CA SER A 57 -5.76 -36.04 19.44
C SER A 57 -6.71 -35.37 20.42
N ASP A 58 -6.12 -34.61 21.33
CA ASP A 58 -6.85 -33.56 22.03
C ASP A 58 -7.30 -32.61 20.88
N SER A 59 -8.50 -32.91 20.39
CA SER A 59 -9.22 -32.00 19.51
C SER A 59 -9.70 -30.83 20.35
N SER A 60 -8.75 -30.16 21.02
CA SER A 60 -8.98 -28.82 21.54
C SER A 60 -9.50 -28.02 20.36
N HIS A 61 -10.73 -27.56 20.44
CA HIS A 61 -11.35 -26.71 19.45
C HIS A 61 -10.42 -25.55 19.15
N ARG A 62 -9.67 -25.63 18.05
CA ARG A 62 -8.82 -24.54 17.59
C ARG A 62 -9.69 -23.56 16.84
N PHE A 63 -9.65 -22.33 17.30
CA PHE A 63 -10.29 -21.20 16.63
C PHE A 63 -9.27 -20.55 15.71
N THR A 64 -9.37 -20.78 14.42
CA THR A 64 -8.43 -20.25 13.42
C THR A 64 -9.13 -19.26 12.51
N ALA A 65 -8.59 -18.05 12.41
CA ALA A 65 -9.00 -17.08 11.41
C ALA A 65 -8.21 -17.35 10.11
N VAL A 66 -8.94 -17.60 9.02
CA VAL A 66 -8.34 -17.88 7.70
C VAL A 66 -8.68 -16.76 6.74
N ARG A 67 -7.65 -16.25 6.06
CA ARG A 67 -7.77 -15.22 5.03
C ARG A 67 -7.11 -15.68 3.75
N HIS A 68 -7.84 -15.57 2.65
CA HIS A 68 -7.34 -15.82 1.30
C HIS A 68 -7.28 -14.52 0.51
N LYS A 69 -6.15 -14.30 -0.16
CA LYS A 69 -5.99 -13.23 -1.16
C LYS A 69 -5.78 -13.87 -2.51
N LEU A 70 -6.63 -13.53 -3.46
CA LEU A 70 -6.57 -14.03 -4.82
C LEU A 70 -6.38 -12.86 -5.79
N GLU A 71 -5.44 -13.02 -6.70
CA GLU A 71 -5.26 -12.11 -7.82
C GLU A 71 -5.74 -12.81 -9.10
N ILE A 72 -6.74 -12.22 -9.75
CA ILE A 72 -7.39 -12.76 -10.92
C ILE A 72 -7.11 -11.84 -12.10
N VAL A 73 -6.57 -12.42 -13.15
CA VAL A 73 -6.31 -11.71 -14.41
C VAL A 73 -7.37 -12.08 -15.42
N SER A 74 -8.10 -11.08 -15.89
CA SER A 74 -9.13 -11.21 -16.92
C SER A 74 -8.83 -10.31 -18.13
N ASN A 75 -9.58 -10.49 -19.23
CA ASN A 75 -9.51 -9.57 -20.35
C ASN A 75 -10.18 -8.24 -19.99
N GLU A 76 -9.74 -7.15 -20.64
CA GLU A 76 -10.23 -5.81 -20.34
C GLU A 76 -11.75 -5.66 -20.49
N GLY A 77 -12.33 -6.24 -21.53
CA GLY A 77 -13.79 -6.18 -21.79
C GLY A 77 -14.63 -7.06 -20.87
N ASP A 78 -14.03 -8.03 -20.19
CA ASP A 78 -14.72 -9.01 -19.37
C ASP A 78 -14.67 -8.70 -17.88
N LEU A 79 -13.78 -7.79 -17.45
CA LEU A 79 -13.58 -7.45 -16.05
C LEU A 79 -14.87 -7.00 -15.32
N PRO A 80 -15.72 -6.10 -15.88
CA PRO A 80 -16.97 -5.73 -15.21
C PRO A 80 -17.93 -6.91 -15.05
N LYS A 81 -18.02 -7.77 -16.05
CA LYS A 81 -18.87 -8.97 -16.01
C LYS A 81 -18.34 -9.99 -15.01
N ALA A 82 -17.02 -10.17 -14.96
CA ALA A 82 -16.35 -11.05 -14.02
C ALA A 82 -16.63 -10.61 -12.57
N TRP A 83 -16.47 -9.32 -12.30
CA TRP A 83 -16.73 -8.71 -11.00
C TRP A 83 -18.21 -8.87 -10.60
N GLU A 84 -19.14 -8.54 -11.48
CA GLU A 84 -20.59 -8.67 -11.24
C GLU A 84 -21.02 -10.13 -11.04
N SER A 85 -20.45 -11.06 -11.81
CA SER A 85 -20.72 -12.50 -11.70
C SER A 85 -20.36 -13.04 -10.31
N VAL A 86 -19.24 -12.61 -9.72
CA VAL A 86 -18.85 -13.02 -8.38
C VAL A 86 -19.77 -12.43 -7.32
N ILE A 87 -20.18 -11.16 -7.46
CA ILE A 87 -21.14 -10.53 -6.55
C ILE A 87 -22.48 -11.26 -6.57
N ASN A 88 -23.00 -11.54 -7.76
CA ASN A 88 -24.27 -12.24 -7.93
C ASN A 88 -24.19 -13.67 -7.37
N PHE A 89 -23.06 -14.35 -7.55
CA PHE A 89 -22.83 -15.68 -6.99
C PHE A 89 -22.78 -15.64 -5.46
N CYS A 90 -22.16 -14.62 -4.86
CA CYS A 90 -22.15 -14.42 -3.42
C CYS A 90 -23.57 -14.36 -2.84
N GLY A 91 -24.54 -13.76 -3.56
CA GLY A 91 -25.96 -13.75 -3.17
C GLY A 91 -26.64 -15.13 -3.17
N SER A 92 -26.06 -16.14 -3.80
CA SER A 92 -26.61 -17.50 -3.88
C SER A 92 -26.06 -18.49 -2.85
N ILE A 93 -25.03 -18.10 -2.09
CA ILE A 93 -24.34 -18.89 -1.07
C ILE A 93 -24.31 -18.15 0.28
N GLN A 94 -23.80 -18.79 1.32
CA GLN A 94 -23.58 -18.11 2.63
C GLN A 94 -22.34 -17.22 2.55
N CYS A 95 -22.53 -16.05 1.96
CA CYS A 95 -21.48 -15.07 1.70
C CYS A 95 -21.94 -13.67 2.10
N GLU A 96 -21.04 -12.88 2.64
CA GLU A 96 -21.24 -11.50 3.07
C GLU A 96 -20.21 -10.61 2.38
N ILE A 97 -20.65 -9.67 1.58
CA ILE A 97 -19.79 -8.71 0.92
C ILE A 97 -19.48 -7.59 1.92
N ILE A 98 -18.21 -7.40 2.25
CA ILE A 98 -17.75 -6.35 3.17
C ILE A 98 -17.50 -5.05 2.41
N ALA A 99 -16.81 -5.16 1.27
CA ALA A 99 -16.50 -4.04 0.40
C ALA A 99 -16.38 -4.52 -1.04
N SER A 100 -16.80 -3.69 -1.97
CA SER A 100 -16.60 -3.94 -3.39
C SER A 100 -16.31 -2.62 -4.10
N SER A 101 -15.37 -2.64 -5.02
CA SER A 101 -15.03 -1.48 -5.82
C SER A 101 -14.61 -1.92 -7.23
N ILE A 102 -14.95 -1.10 -8.20
CA ILE A 102 -14.50 -1.27 -9.57
C ILE A 102 -14.03 0.10 -10.09
N THR A 103 -12.85 0.12 -10.69
CA THR A 103 -12.28 1.31 -11.30
C THR A 103 -12.26 1.11 -12.80
N ALA A 104 -12.92 2.01 -13.52
CA ALA A 104 -12.91 2.00 -14.97
C ALA A 104 -11.55 2.45 -15.52
N ARG A 105 -11.33 2.20 -16.81
CA ARG A 105 -10.13 2.67 -17.50
C ARG A 105 -10.04 4.18 -17.49
N THR A 106 -8.89 4.70 -17.13
CA THR A 106 -8.53 6.11 -17.33
C THR A 106 -7.31 6.21 -18.25
N PRO A 107 -6.97 7.40 -18.81
CA PRO A 107 -5.75 7.56 -19.60
C PRO A 107 -4.47 7.14 -18.87
N GLU A 108 -4.47 7.20 -17.55
CA GLU A 108 -3.31 6.95 -16.69
C GLU A 108 -3.34 5.58 -16.00
N SER A 109 -4.51 4.93 -15.89
CA SER A 109 -4.67 3.67 -15.16
C SER A 109 -5.46 2.62 -15.93
N SER A 110 -5.00 1.36 -15.81
CA SER A 110 -5.75 0.20 -16.29
C SER A 110 -6.96 -0.07 -15.40
N PRO A 111 -8.06 -0.61 -15.94
CA PRO A 111 -9.21 -0.99 -15.13
C PRO A 111 -8.85 -2.07 -14.12
N SER A 112 -9.43 -2.00 -12.95
CA SER A 112 -9.25 -2.95 -11.85
C SER A 112 -10.52 -3.08 -11.03
N GLY A 113 -10.65 -4.20 -10.33
CA GLY A 113 -11.76 -4.42 -9.41
C GLY A 113 -11.26 -5.10 -8.13
N SER A 114 -11.89 -4.82 -7.01
CA SER A 114 -11.63 -5.52 -5.76
C SER A 114 -12.94 -5.88 -5.08
N ILE A 115 -12.97 -7.06 -4.47
CA ILE A 115 -14.10 -7.54 -3.67
C ILE A 115 -13.51 -8.12 -2.39
N ALA A 116 -13.90 -7.59 -1.24
CA ALA A 116 -13.65 -8.17 0.06
C ALA A 116 -14.94 -8.80 0.58
N LEU A 117 -14.89 -10.08 0.93
CA LEU A 117 -16.06 -10.84 1.36
C LEU A 117 -15.70 -11.84 2.47
N ARG A 118 -16.72 -12.29 3.17
CA ARG A 118 -16.64 -13.42 4.10
C ARG A 118 -17.57 -14.53 3.63
N VAL A 119 -17.07 -15.74 3.62
CA VAL A 119 -17.81 -16.91 3.13
C VAL A 119 -17.72 -18.04 4.14
N ALA A 120 -18.77 -18.88 4.22
CA ALA A 120 -18.71 -20.09 5.01
C ALA A 120 -17.61 -21.03 4.47
N PRO A 121 -16.83 -21.71 5.32
CA PRO A 121 -15.74 -22.59 4.88
C PRO A 121 -16.15 -23.63 3.83
N GLN A 122 -17.37 -24.15 3.93
CA GLN A 122 -17.96 -25.13 3.02
C GLN A 122 -18.26 -24.59 1.62
N ASP A 123 -18.47 -23.27 1.49
CA ASP A 123 -18.79 -22.59 0.23
C ASP A 123 -17.57 -21.95 -0.43
N PHE A 124 -16.45 -21.87 0.28
CA PHE A 124 -15.20 -21.31 -0.25
C PHE A 124 -14.71 -22.03 -1.53
N PRO A 125 -14.70 -23.38 -1.64
CA PRO A 125 -14.31 -24.04 -2.89
C PRO A 125 -15.22 -23.69 -4.07
N LYS A 126 -16.52 -23.49 -3.82
CA LYS A 126 -17.48 -23.08 -4.86
C LYS A 126 -17.20 -21.65 -5.35
N LEU A 127 -16.83 -20.76 -4.43
CA LEU A 127 -16.43 -19.40 -4.75
C LEU A 127 -15.19 -19.37 -5.63
N ILE A 128 -14.15 -20.17 -5.28
CA ILE A 128 -12.93 -20.28 -6.10
C ILE A 128 -13.27 -20.79 -7.49
N ALA A 129 -14.02 -21.86 -7.60
CA ALA A 129 -14.41 -22.42 -8.89
C ALA A 129 -15.22 -21.42 -9.75
N GLN A 130 -15.99 -20.53 -9.12
CA GLN A 130 -16.67 -19.46 -9.83
C GLN A 130 -15.70 -18.37 -10.28
N ALA A 131 -14.72 -18.01 -9.43
CA ALA A 131 -13.70 -17.03 -9.76
C ALA A 131 -12.79 -17.49 -10.92
N GLU A 132 -12.42 -18.77 -10.96
CA GLU A 132 -11.65 -19.40 -12.05
C GLU A 132 -12.34 -19.31 -13.41
N LYS A 133 -13.68 -19.39 -13.44
CA LYS A 133 -14.45 -19.21 -14.68
C LYS A 133 -14.39 -17.79 -15.23
N GLN A 134 -14.09 -16.81 -14.39
CA GLN A 134 -14.09 -15.39 -14.76
C GLN A 134 -12.70 -14.89 -15.16
N GLY A 135 -11.65 -15.63 -14.89
CA GLY A 135 -10.28 -15.27 -15.23
C GLY A 135 -9.26 -16.27 -14.72
N ASN A 136 -8.00 -16.01 -15.02
CA ASN A 136 -6.91 -16.84 -14.56
C ASN A 136 -6.44 -16.38 -13.18
N ILE A 137 -6.45 -17.26 -12.18
CA ILE A 137 -5.88 -16.98 -10.87
C ILE A 137 -4.36 -17.05 -11.00
N VAL A 138 -3.69 -15.93 -10.88
CA VAL A 138 -2.23 -15.82 -11.01
C VAL A 138 -1.52 -15.86 -9.66
N GLN A 139 -2.23 -15.52 -8.58
CA GLN A 139 -1.71 -15.58 -7.22
C GLN A 139 -2.83 -16.00 -6.27
N HIS A 140 -2.51 -16.91 -5.36
CA HIS A 140 -3.37 -17.28 -4.24
C HIS A 140 -2.50 -17.39 -2.99
N THR A 141 -2.74 -16.49 -2.05
CA THR A 141 -2.06 -16.45 -0.76
C THR A 141 -3.05 -16.79 0.34
N THR A 142 -2.64 -17.67 1.25
CA THR A 142 -3.43 -18.06 2.41
C THR A 142 -2.68 -17.64 3.68
N GLU A 143 -3.36 -16.89 4.52
CA GLU A 143 -2.88 -16.49 5.84
C GLU A 143 -3.79 -17.15 6.89
N THR A 144 -3.20 -17.77 7.90
CA THR A 144 -3.93 -18.43 8.99
C THR A 144 -3.41 -17.91 10.32
N GLU A 145 -4.32 -17.47 11.18
CA GLU A 145 -4.01 -16.97 12.52
C GLU A 145 -4.76 -17.78 13.57
N ASP A 146 -4.06 -18.27 14.60
CA ASP A 146 -4.65 -18.98 15.71
C ASP A 146 -5.23 -17.97 16.72
N LYS A 147 -6.53 -17.97 16.86
CA LYS A 147 -7.29 -17.10 17.78
C LYS A 147 -7.77 -17.85 19.03
N THR A 148 -7.31 -19.08 19.25
CA THR A 148 -7.81 -19.94 20.33
C THR A 148 -7.65 -19.29 21.70
N SER A 149 -6.48 -18.72 21.99
CA SER A 149 -6.27 -18.03 23.28
C SER A 149 -7.22 -16.84 23.44
N ALA A 150 -7.38 -16.00 22.41
CA ALA A 150 -8.23 -14.83 22.46
C ALA A 150 -9.70 -15.21 22.70
N VAL A 151 -10.20 -16.28 22.08
CA VAL A 151 -11.56 -16.78 22.29
C VAL A 151 -11.72 -17.31 23.70
N VAL A 152 -10.81 -18.15 24.17
CA VAL A 152 -10.87 -18.75 25.52
C VAL A 152 -10.81 -17.66 26.60
N ASP A 153 -9.92 -16.68 26.44
CA ASP A 153 -9.78 -15.57 27.40
C ASP A 153 -11.05 -14.71 27.47
N THR A 154 -11.63 -14.38 26.31
CA THR A 154 -12.90 -13.63 26.24
C THR A 154 -14.07 -14.42 26.90
N GLU A 155 -14.18 -15.71 26.61
CA GLU A 155 -15.19 -16.56 27.20
C GLU A 155 -15.02 -16.69 28.72
N ALA A 156 -13.78 -16.81 29.22
CA ALA A 156 -13.49 -16.83 30.65
C ALA A 156 -13.88 -15.51 31.34
N LYS A 157 -13.58 -14.37 30.71
CA LYS A 157 -13.99 -13.05 31.20
C LYS A 157 -15.50 -12.92 31.24
N ILE A 158 -16.21 -13.28 30.19
CA ILE A 158 -17.69 -13.25 30.16
C ILE A 158 -18.25 -14.11 31.28
N LYS A 159 -17.72 -15.30 31.51
CA LYS A 159 -18.15 -16.19 32.59
C LYS A 159 -17.91 -15.56 33.97
N ASN A 160 -16.74 -14.98 34.20
CA ASN A 160 -16.39 -14.33 35.46
C ASN A 160 -17.30 -13.11 35.74
N LEU A 161 -17.53 -12.27 34.75
CA LEU A 161 -18.40 -11.10 34.86
C LEU A 161 -19.87 -11.51 35.11
N ASN A 162 -20.34 -12.57 34.48
CA ASN A 162 -21.69 -13.12 34.78
C ASN A 162 -21.78 -13.57 36.22
N THR A 163 -20.79 -14.31 36.75
CA THR A 163 -20.75 -14.76 38.13
C THR A 163 -20.74 -13.56 39.10
N TYR A 164 -19.94 -12.54 38.79
CA TYR A 164 -19.87 -11.31 39.59
C TYR A 164 -21.19 -10.55 39.57
N ARG A 165 -21.82 -10.37 38.43
CA ARG A 165 -23.16 -9.77 38.30
C ARG A 165 -24.18 -10.51 39.12
N ASP A 166 -24.20 -11.84 39.11
CA ASP A 166 -25.15 -12.65 39.82
C ASP A 166 -24.91 -12.57 41.34
N SER A 167 -23.65 -12.45 41.79
CA SER A 167 -23.29 -12.18 43.17
C SER A 167 -23.81 -10.83 43.65
N LEU A 168 -23.63 -9.78 42.85
CA LEU A 168 -24.15 -8.43 43.17
C LEU A 168 -25.69 -8.44 43.25
N ARG A 169 -26.37 -9.12 42.33
CA ARG A 169 -27.84 -9.29 42.38
C ARG A 169 -28.30 -10.04 43.62
N GLY A 170 -27.53 -11.06 44.03
CA GLY A 170 -27.82 -11.79 45.26
C GLY A 170 -27.65 -10.94 46.53
N MET A 171 -26.79 -9.92 46.51
CA MET A 171 -26.67 -8.96 47.63
C MET A 171 -27.82 -7.97 47.66
N PHE A 172 -28.30 -7.54 46.48
CA PHE A 172 -29.38 -6.57 46.36
C PHE A 172 -30.70 -7.00 47.07
N GLY A 173 -30.97 -8.28 47.13
CA GLY A 173 -32.19 -8.83 47.77
C GLY A 173 -32.09 -9.07 49.26
N LYS A 174 -30.99 -8.76 49.95
CA LYS A 174 -30.82 -9.01 51.38
C LYS A 174 -31.38 -7.87 52.22
N PRO A 175 -32.23 -8.16 53.25
CA PRO A 175 -32.87 -7.13 54.07
C PRO A 175 -31.92 -6.34 54.98
N SER A 176 -30.64 -6.74 55.08
CA SER A 176 -29.63 -6.10 55.92
C SER A 176 -28.80 -5.03 55.19
N VAL A 177 -29.06 -4.76 53.90
CA VAL A 177 -28.27 -3.85 53.08
C VAL A 177 -28.83 -2.43 53.25
N GLY A 178 -27.96 -1.48 53.59
CA GLY A 178 -28.31 -0.07 53.73
C GLY A 178 -28.59 0.60 52.36
N VAL A 179 -29.31 1.72 52.37
CA VAL A 179 -29.67 2.45 51.16
C VAL A 179 -28.42 2.91 50.41
N LYS A 180 -27.36 3.32 51.10
CA LYS A 180 -26.09 3.70 50.49
C LYS A 180 -25.43 2.55 49.73
N ASP A 181 -25.42 1.36 50.36
CA ASP A 181 -24.85 0.16 49.79
C ASP A 181 -25.65 -0.29 48.55
N LEU A 182 -26.98 -0.11 48.57
CA LEU A 182 -27.84 -0.40 47.41
C LEU A 182 -27.51 0.47 46.22
N VAL A 183 -27.20 1.75 46.44
CA VAL A 183 -26.78 2.67 45.35
C VAL A 183 -25.42 2.24 44.79
N GLU A 184 -24.47 1.87 45.66
CA GLU A 184 -23.16 1.37 45.21
C GLU A 184 -23.26 0.05 44.43
N ILE A 185 -24.11 -0.89 44.92
CA ILE A 185 -24.36 -2.15 44.19
C ILE A 185 -24.97 -1.85 42.81
N GLN A 186 -25.91 -0.90 42.73
CA GLN A 186 -26.54 -0.53 41.46
C GLN A 186 -25.53 0.07 40.49
N GLU A 187 -24.60 0.92 40.95
CA GLU A 187 -23.52 1.47 40.16
C GLU A 187 -22.63 0.33 39.62
N LYS A 188 -22.19 -0.59 40.48
CA LYS A 188 -21.40 -1.76 40.10
C LYS A 188 -22.10 -2.69 39.12
N LEU A 189 -23.43 -2.88 39.28
CA LEU A 189 -24.23 -3.64 38.32
C LEU A 189 -24.23 -3.00 36.93
N THR A 190 -24.29 -1.67 36.86
CA THR A 190 -24.22 -0.93 35.61
C THR A 190 -22.85 -1.07 34.96
N ASP A 191 -21.78 -0.95 35.73
CA ASP A 191 -20.39 -1.13 35.24
C ASP A 191 -20.19 -2.53 34.67
N VAL A 192 -20.58 -3.56 35.46
CA VAL A 192 -20.44 -4.97 35.01
C VAL A 192 -21.29 -5.27 33.77
N GLN A 193 -22.47 -4.68 33.65
CA GLN A 193 -23.30 -4.87 32.46
C GLN A 193 -22.63 -4.25 31.24
N SER A 194 -22.04 -3.04 31.35
CA SER A 194 -21.33 -2.40 30.28
C SER A 194 -20.10 -3.21 29.82
N GLU A 195 -19.36 -3.79 30.77
CA GLU A 195 -18.23 -4.65 30.48
C GLU A 195 -18.65 -5.96 29.81
N LEU A 196 -19.75 -6.59 30.29
CA LEU A 196 -20.33 -7.77 29.63
C LEU A 196 -20.74 -7.49 28.18
N ASP A 197 -21.36 -6.35 27.93
CA ASP A 197 -21.77 -5.98 26.57
C ASP A 197 -20.57 -5.79 25.67
N SER A 198 -19.48 -5.20 26.18
CA SER A 198 -18.20 -5.06 25.46
C SER A 198 -17.57 -6.42 25.14
N GLU A 199 -17.45 -7.30 26.13
CA GLU A 199 -16.84 -8.64 25.93
C GLU A 199 -17.72 -9.52 25.02
N ASN A 200 -19.04 -9.41 25.08
CA ASN A 200 -19.94 -10.10 24.15
C ASN A 200 -19.78 -9.57 22.70
N ALA A 201 -19.57 -8.28 22.52
CA ALA A 201 -19.27 -7.72 21.22
C ALA A 201 -17.93 -8.25 20.68
N GLN A 202 -16.90 -8.31 21.52
CA GLN A 202 -15.59 -8.89 21.17
C GLN A 202 -15.73 -10.37 20.80
N ARG A 203 -16.52 -11.15 21.54
CA ARG A 203 -16.77 -12.57 21.22
C ARG A 203 -17.45 -12.75 19.85
N LYS A 204 -18.37 -11.84 19.48
CA LYS A 204 -19.00 -11.84 18.15
C LYS A 204 -18.00 -11.55 17.03
N ILE A 205 -17.07 -10.62 17.27
CA ILE A 205 -16.00 -10.32 16.30
C ILE A 205 -15.13 -11.55 16.09
N LEU A 206 -14.65 -12.17 17.17
CA LEU A 206 -13.85 -13.40 17.11
C LEU A 206 -14.59 -14.55 16.43
N ALA A 207 -15.89 -14.72 16.68
CA ALA A 207 -16.72 -15.71 16.01
C ALA A 207 -16.77 -15.46 14.49
N ASN A 208 -17.01 -14.22 14.07
CA ASN A 208 -17.01 -13.87 12.65
C ASN A 208 -15.65 -14.09 11.96
N GLU A 209 -14.54 -13.94 12.69
CA GLU A 209 -13.19 -14.19 12.16
C GLU A 209 -12.84 -15.68 12.07
N THR A 210 -13.37 -16.50 12.98
CA THR A 210 -13.00 -17.93 13.07
C THR A 210 -14.01 -18.88 12.42
N GLU A 211 -15.27 -18.48 12.32
CA GLU A 211 -16.34 -19.27 11.70
C GLU A 211 -16.47 -19.01 10.19
N LYS A 212 -16.00 -17.84 9.71
CA LYS A 212 -16.04 -17.46 8.29
C LYS A 212 -14.63 -17.27 7.75
N VAL A 213 -14.44 -17.63 6.50
CA VAL A 213 -13.22 -17.38 5.74
C VAL A 213 -13.29 -16.00 5.13
N ALA A 214 -12.29 -15.15 5.40
CA ALA A 214 -12.15 -13.86 4.74
C ALA A 214 -11.48 -14.06 3.38
N VAL A 215 -12.08 -13.52 2.32
CA VAL A 215 -11.56 -13.63 0.95
C VAL A 215 -11.47 -12.25 0.33
N GLU A 216 -10.30 -11.94 -0.21
CA GLU A 216 -10.01 -10.74 -0.97
C GLU A 216 -9.73 -11.13 -2.42
N LEU A 217 -10.58 -10.70 -3.34
CA LEU A 217 -10.45 -10.95 -4.77
C LEU A 217 -10.02 -9.65 -5.45
N ASN A 218 -8.86 -9.66 -6.08
CA ASN A 218 -8.32 -8.54 -6.82
C ASN A 218 -8.32 -8.87 -8.32
N PHE A 219 -9.16 -8.18 -9.07
CA PHE A 219 -9.27 -8.33 -10.51
C PHE A 219 -8.36 -7.31 -11.19
N ARG A 220 -7.51 -7.81 -12.08
CA ARG A 220 -6.64 -7.00 -12.92
C ARG A 220 -6.83 -7.37 -14.38
N VAL A 221 -6.59 -6.42 -15.25
CA VAL A 221 -6.55 -6.69 -16.69
C VAL A 221 -5.17 -7.18 -17.07
N GLN A 222 -5.13 -8.23 -17.87
CA GLN A 222 -3.90 -8.67 -18.50
C GLN A 222 -3.38 -7.52 -19.39
N ARG A 223 -2.26 -6.94 -19.02
CA ARG A 223 -1.54 -6.07 -19.95
C ARG A 223 -1.08 -6.94 -21.11
N SER A 224 -1.86 -6.92 -22.17
CA SER A 224 -1.47 -7.60 -23.40
C SER A 224 -0.18 -6.97 -23.91
N GLY A 225 0.96 -7.49 -23.46
CA GLY A 225 2.24 -7.19 -24.09
C GLY A 225 2.29 -7.64 -25.57
N ALA A 226 1.31 -8.45 -25.98
CA ALA A 226 1.20 -9.00 -27.33
C ALA A 226 0.67 -8.00 -28.39
N ASN A 227 0.07 -6.87 -27.99
CA ASN A 227 -0.40 -5.85 -28.94
C ASN A 227 0.47 -4.59 -28.98
N ARG A 228 1.65 -4.62 -28.37
CA ARG A 228 2.68 -3.72 -28.82
C ARG A 228 3.19 -4.28 -30.17
N SER A 229 2.53 -3.91 -31.27
CA SER A 229 3.15 -4.10 -32.59
C SER A 229 4.56 -3.54 -32.49
N ALA A 230 5.52 -4.19 -33.13
CA ALA A 230 6.91 -3.71 -33.11
C ALA A 230 7.04 -2.23 -33.53
N PHE A 231 5.96 -1.65 -34.07
CA PHE A 231 5.83 -0.26 -34.50
C PHE A 231 5.22 0.68 -33.45
N THR A 232 4.56 0.17 -32.34
CA THR A 232 4.02 1.07 -31.31
C THR A 232 5.10 1.91 -30.62
N PRO A 233 6.30 1.39 -30.27
CA PRO A 233 7.35 2.23 -29.69
C PRO A 233 7.81 3.33 -30.64
N ILE A 234 7.78 3.06 -31.96
CA ILE A 234 8.16 4.04 -33.00
C ILE A 234 7.07 5.11 -33.11
N TRP A 235 5.79 4.71 -33.07
CA TRP A 235 4.67 5.64 -33.13
C TRP A 235 4.54 6.50 -31.88
N ASP A 236 4.77 5.92 -30.71
CA ASP A 236 4.81 6.64 -29.43
C ASP A 236 5.99 7.61 -29.40
N ALA A 237 7.17 7.20 -29.87
CA ALA A 237 8.33 8.07 -30.01
C ALA A 237 8.09 9.22 -31.02
N PHE A 238 7.37 8.96 -32.10
CA PHE A 238 6.98 10.01 -33.08
C PHE A 238 5.99 11.01 -32.44
N ARG A 239 5.04 10.52 -31.67
CA ARG A 239 4.04 11.36 -31.01
C ARG A 239 4.67 12.20 -29.89
N GLU A 240 5.57 11.62 -29.13
CA GLU A 240 6.34 12.30 -28.07
C GLU A 240 7.36 13.29 -28.65
N SER A 241 8.00 12.92 -29.78
CA SER A 241 8.86 13.84 -30.52
C SER A 241 8.08 15.01 -31.13
N GLY A 242 6.85 14.78 -31.59
CA GLY A 242 5.97 15.84 -32.09
C GLY A 242 5.57 16.83 -30.98
N ALA A 243 5.29 16.35 -29.78
CA ALA A 243 4.99 17.20 -28.61
C ALA A 243 6.22 18.03 -28.21
N ASN A 244 7.40 17.42 -28.16
CA ASN A 244 8.66 18.09 -27.84
C ASN A 244 9.06 19.13 -28.91
N LEU A 245 8.78 18.84 -30.17
CA LEU A 245 8.98 19.82 -31.26
C LEU A 245 8.02 21.02 -31.15
N ALA A 246 6.76 20.76 -30.82
CA ALA A 246 5.78 21.83 -30.60
C ALA A 246 6.17 22.74 -29.43
N GLU A 247 6.66 22.15 -28.35
CA GLU A 247 7.15 22.89 -27.17
C GLU A 247 8.42 23.69 -27.49
N SER A 248 9.35 23.11 -28.24
CA SER A 248 10.55 23.78 -28.72
C SER A 248 10.20 24.94 -29.62
N LEU A 249 9.23 24.79 -30.53
CA LEU A 249 8.77 25.84 -31.41
C LEU A 249 8.07 26.98 -30.65
N ALA A 250 7.25 26.64 -29.65
CA ALA A 250 6.62 27.61 -28.77
C ALA A 250 7.65 28.42 -27.99
N THR A 251 8.70 27.77 -27.49
CA THR A 251 9.81 28.42 -26.80
C THR A 251 10.56 29.36 -27.75
N LEU A 252 10.83 28.94 -28.97
CA LEU A 252 11.51 29.76 -29.99
C LEU A 252 10.66 31.00 -30.32
N ILE A 253 9.35 30.86 -30.51
CA ILE A 253 8.44 31.99 -30.76
C ILE A 253 8.48 32.96 -29.59
N THR A 254 8.45 32.44 -28.37
CA THR A 254 8.48 33.27 -27.12
C THR A 254 9.77 34.07 -27.04
N VAL A 255 10.94 33.46 -27.38
CA VAL A 255 12.23 34.15 -27.39
C VAL A 255 12.25 35.23 -28.46
N VAL A 256 11.79 34.94 -29.67
CA VAL A 256 11.72 35.92 -30.74
C VAL A 256 10.85 37.12 -30.37
N VAL A 257 9.65 36.86 -29.85
CA VAL A 257 8.72 37.94 -29.41
C VAL A 257 9.33 38.75 -28.25
N SER A 258 10.03 38.10 -27.33
CA SER A 258 10.71 38.77 -26.20
C SER A 258 11.88 39.66 -26.61
N VAL A 259 12.55 39.34 -27.72
CA VAL A 259 13.72 40.13 -28.24
C VAL A 259 13.25 41.37 -29.00
N ILE A 260 12.07 41.37 -29.60
CA ILE A 260 11.56 42.51 -30.38
C ILE A 260 11.58 43.83 -29.62
N PRO A 261 11.05 43.95 -28.40
CA PRO A 261 11.05 45.22 -27.67
C PRO A 261 12.46 45.72 -27.36
N TRP A 262 13.42 44.79 -27.14
CA TRP A 262 14.81 45.15 -26.91
C TRP A 262 15.48 45.69 -28.18
N LEU A 263 15.18 45.13 -29.35
CA LEU A 263 15.68 45.62 -30.62
C LEU A 263 15.20 47.07 -30.91
N VAL A 264 13.93 47.37 -30.58
CA VAL A 264 13.37 48.72 -30.76
C VAL A 264 14.13 49.77 -29.95
N ILE A 265 14.72 49.40 -28.82
CA ILE A 265 15.49 50.29 -27.95
C ILE A 265 16.96 50.32 -28.32
N ILE A 266 17.57 49.14 -28.61
CA ILE A 266 19.01 49.00 -28.87
C ILE A 266 19.40 49.60 -30.22
N VAL A 267 18.57 49.40 -31.27
CA VAL A 267 18.90 49.88 -32.65
C VAL A 267 18.93 51.41 -32.69
N PRO A 268 17.92 52.18 -32.26
CA PRO A 268 17.98 53.63 -32.27
C PRO A 268 19.02 54.18 -31.28
N GLY A 269 19.16 53.52 -30.11
CA GLY A 269 20.18 53.91 -29.12
C GLY A 269 21.59 53.74 -29.64
N GLY A 270 21.90 52.65 -30.30
CA GLY A 270 23.17 52.38 -30.95
C GLY A 270 23.46 53.36 -32.10
N TRP A 271 22.43 53.67 -32.92
CA TRP A 271 22.54 54.63 -33.99
C TRP A 271 22.84 56.07 -33.45
N LEU A 272 22.17 56.47 -32.41
CA LEU A 272 22.43 57.77 -31.73
C LEU A 272 23.82 57.80 -31.12
N LEU A 273 24.32 56.76 -30.51
CA LEU A 273 25.66 56.64 -29.94
C LEU A 273 26.74 56.77 -31.05
N VAL A 274 26.58 56.07 -32.17
CA VAL A 274 27.49 56.14 -33.31
C VAL A 274 27.49 57.54 -33.88
N ARG A 275 26.32 58.16 -34.05
CA ARG A 275 26.19 59.53 -34.56
C ARG A 275 26.81 60.56 -33.61
N PHE A 276 26.65 60.37 -32.30
CA PHE A 276 27.30 61.21 -31.31
C PHE A 276 28.82 61.07 -31.31
N TRP A 277 29.34 59.86 -31.46
CA TRP A 277 30.75 59.58 -31.55
C TRP A 277 31.38 60.17 -32.83
N GLN A 278 30.69 60.09 -33.97
CA GLN A 278 31.11 60.74 -35.21
C GLN A 278 31.16 62.27 -35.06
N LYS A 279 30.18 62.85 -34.35
CA LYS A 279 30.15 64.29 -34.09
C LYS A 279 31.31 64.75 -33.19
N LEU A 280 31.65 63.96 -32.18
CA LEU A 280 32.79 64.19 -31.30
C LEU A 280 34.14 64.08 -32.06
N ARG A 281 34.26 63.08 -32.89
CA ARG A 281 35.48 62.89 -33.72
C ARG A 281 35.69 64.05 -34.72
N ARG A 282 34.61 64.58 -35.30
CA ARG A 282 34.70 65.73 -36.20
C ARG A 282 35.16 67.00 -35.46
N LYS A 283 34.80 67.20 -34.23
CA LYS A 283 35.28 68.36 -33.45
C LYS A 283 36.76 68.28 -33.06
N ARG A 284 37.36 67.08 -32.98
CA ARG A 284 38.78 66.91 -32.60
C ARG A 284 39.75 67.15 -33.78
N ASN A 285 39.26 67.09 -35.01
CA ASN A 285 40.12 67.29 -36.19
C ASN A 285 40.21 68.73 -36.74
N VAL A 286 39.60 69.71 -36.02
CA VAL A 286 39.62 71.14 -36.44
C VAL A 286 40.70 71.98 -35.73
N SER A 287 41.48 71.38 -34.82
CA SER A 287 42.54 72.12 -34.12
C SER A 287 43.92 71.52 -34.44
N ALA A 288 44.39 71.69 -35.67
CA ALA A 288 45.82 71.62 -36.01
C ALA A 288 46.27 72.96 -36.52
N PRO A 289 47.12 73.68 -35.79
CA PRO A 289 47.68 74.94 -36.30
C PRO A 289 48.75 74.61 -37.43
N SER A 290 48.67 75.32 -38.52
CA SER A 290 49.63 75.32 -39.57
C SER A 290 51.01 75.80 -39.09
N PRO A 291 52.14 75.19 -39.42
CA PRO A 291 53.45 75.77 -39.18
C PRO A 291 53.69 76.86 -40.23
N SER A 292 53.99 78.07 -39.81
CA SER A 292 54.52 79.16 -40.60
C SER A 292 56.03 78.98 -40.84
N ALA A 293 56.44 79.15 -42.04
CA ALA A 293 57.82 79.21 -42.54
C ALA A 293 58.57 80.41 -41.99
#